data_bbee3a1dcb7b82b7e02c107b94296e48
#
_entry.id   bbee3a1dcb7b82b7e02c107b94296e48
#
_cell.length_a   1.000
_cell.length_b   1.000
_cell.length_c   1.000
_cell.angle_alpha   90.00
_cell.angle_beta   90.00
_cell.angle_gamma   90.00
#
_symmetry.space_group_name_H-M   'P 1'
#
loop_
_entity.id
_entity.type
_entity.pdbx_description
1 polymer ?
#
loop_
_entity_poly.entity_id
_entity_poly.type
_entity_poly.pdbx_seq_one_letter_code
_entity_poly.pdbx_strand_id
1 'polypeptide(L)'
;VPYSDPNDLRRLKVDHAYENSERGYVLRNIGSKYNPSRQTKWIPEITKQDFWQLYMNHIQIMKEKFPKTSGRICSYCLKEYSFMRRLGTRGKGYTGQKGQVQTNFSIDRYDSRLTYKYNNVVFCCVGCNQRKRDSNPNDWNNYIRVGREIGYGT
;
A
#
# COMPACT_ATOMS: atom_id res chain seq x y z
N VAL A 1 11.80 23.16 -19.83
CA VAL A 1 11.00 22.55 -18.77
C VAL A 1 10.06 23.60 -18.20
N PRO A 2 8.73 23.37 -18.27
CA PRO A 2 7.77 24.41 -17.87
C PRO A 2 7.76 24.72 -16.36
N TYR A 3 8.49 23.99 -15.54
CA TYR A 3 8.51 24.15 -14.08
C TYR A 3 9.92 24.33 -13.53
N SER A 4 10.71 25.16 -14.20
CA SER A 4 12.09 25.42 -13.77
C SER A 4 12.20 26.33 -12.55
N ASP A 5 11.20 27.18 -12.30
CA ASP A 5 11.16 28.06 -11.13
C ASP A 5 10.55 27.30 -9.93
N PRO A 6 11.31 27.13 -8.82
CA PRO A 6 10.78 26.44 -7.64
C PRO A 6 9.60 27.16 -6.97
N ASN A 7 9.39 28.43 -7.26
CA ASN A 7 8.27 29.21 -6.72
C ASN A 7 7.07 29.30 -7.68
N ASP A 8 7.12 28.63 -8.81
CA ASP A 8 6.00 28.64 -9.76
C ASP A 8 4.78 27.93 -9.16
N LEU A 9 3.68 28.68 -9.04
CA LEU A 9 2.44 28.18 -8.46
C LEU A 9 1.85 27.00 -9.26
N ARG A 10 2.11 26.96 -10.57
CA ARG A 10 1.67 25.83 -11.41
C ARG A 10 2.40 24.56 -11.03
N ARG A 11 3.71 24.67 -10.81
CA ARG A 11 4.52 23.55 -10.32
C ARG A 11 4.05 23.06 -8.97
N LEU A 12 3.82 23.97 -8.03
CA LEU A 12 3.34 23.61 -6.69
C LEU A 12 2.00 22.88 -6.74
N LYS A 13 1.09 23.33 -7.61
CA LYS A 13 -0.20 22.62 -7.81
C LYS A 13 -0.02 21.24 -8.40
N VAL A 14 0.87 21.09 -9.39
CA VAL A 14 1.14 19.78 -10.02
C VAL A 14 1.80 18.84 -9.04
N ASP A 15 2.80 19.32 -8.30
CA ASP A 15 3.49 18.50 -7.29
C ASP A 15 2.52 18.06 -6.20
N HIS A 16 1.65 18.95 -5.73
CA HIS A 16 0.64 18.62 -4.73
C HIS A 16 -0.38 17.59 -5.25
N ALA A 17 -0.85 17.76 -6.48
CA ALA A 17 -1.75 16.79 -7.11
C ALA A 17 -1.07 15.43 -7.29
N TYR A 18 0.21 15.41 -7.69
CA TYR A 18 0.99 14.18 -7.82
C TYR A 18 1.16 13.50 -6.46
N GLU A 19 1.52 14.24 -5.42
CA GLU A 19 1.71 13.70 -4.07
C GLU A 19 0.43 13.07 -3.50
N ASN A 20 -0.74 13.59 -3.88
CA ASN A 20 -2.03 13.08 -3.45
C ASN A 20 -2.65 12.10 -4.46
N SER A 21 -1.98 11.84 -5.58
CA SER A 21 -2.44 10.88 -6.57
C SER A 21 -2.14 9.44 -6.14
N GLU A 22 -2.84 8.51 -6.76
CA GLU A 22 -2.55 7.08 -6.62
C GLU A 22 -1.09 6.78 -6.92
N ARG A 23 -0.60 7.26 -8.07
CA ARG A 23 0.78 7.00 -8.51
C ARG A 23 1.80 7.50 -7.48
N GLY A 24 1.65 8.74 -7.03
CA GLY A 24 2.55 9.33 -6.03
C GLY A 24 2.49 8.56 -4.71
N TYR A 25 1.30 8.19 -4.26
CA TYR A 25 1.10 7.44 -3.02
C TYR A 25 1.78 6.06 -3.09
N VAL A 26 1.52 5.32 -4.15
CA VAL A 26 2.07 3.96 -4.33
C VAL A 26 3.58 4.00 -4.50
N LEU A 27 4.11 4.92 -5.31
CA LEU A 27 5.56 5.04 -5.52
C LEU A 27 6.31 5.44 -4.25
N ARG A 28 5.75 6.30 -3.43
CA ARG A 28 6.35 6.62 -2.12
C ARG A 28 6.35 5.39 -1.20
N ASN A 29 5.27 4.64 -1.20
CA ASN A 29 5.17 3.42 -0.40
C ASN A 29 6.20 2.38 -0.87
N ILE A 30 6.30 2.15 -2.17
CA ILE A 30 7.34 1.27 -2.75
C ILE A 30 8.73 1.79 -2.37
N GLY A 31 9.01 3.08 -2.58
CA GLY A 31 10.30 3.67 -2.30
C GLY A 31 10.74 3.51 -0.85
N SER A 32 9.80 3.58 0.09
CA SER A 32 10.09 3.40 1.52
C SER A 32 10.65 2.02 1.86
N LYS A 33 10.35 1.00 1.04
CA LYS A 33 10.85 -0.36 1.26
C LYS A 33 12.33 -0.50 0.96
N TYR A 34 12.89 0.42 0.20
CA TYR A 34 14.31 0.42 -0.17
C TYR A 34 15.17 1.32 0.72
N ASN A 35 14.59 1.95 1.73
CA ASN A 35 15.30 2.85 2.61
C ASN A 35 16.06 2.07 3.70
N PRO A 36 17.43 2.03 3.66
CA PRO A 36 18.22 1.24 4.61
C PRO A 36 18.08 1.71 6.05
N SER A 37 17.78 2.98 6.29
CA SER A 37 17.59 3.50 7.65
C SER A 37 16.31 3.00 8.30
N ARG A 38 15.36 2.55 7.50
CA ARG A 38 14.08 2.01 7.99
C ARG A 38 14.00 0.49 7.94
N GLN A 39 14.62 -0.12 6.94
CA GLN A 39 14.44 -1.55 6.65
C GLN A 39 15.75 -2.21 6.26
N THR A 40 16.70 -2.28 7.19
CA THR A 40 17.97 -2.95 6.94
C THR A 40 17.82 -4.46 6.72
N LYS A 41 16.78 -5.08 7.30
CA LYS A 41 16.56 -6.52 7.23
C LYS A 41 15.75 -6.95 6.02
N TRP A 42 14.82 -6.11 5.56
CA TRP A 42 13.81 -6.50 4.58
C TRP A 42 13.94 -5.72 3.27
N ILE A 43 15.17 -5.46 2.81
CA ILE A 43 15.41 -4.81 1.52
C ILE A 43 14.84 -5.69 0.40
N PRO A 44 14.02 -5.14 -0.50
CA PRO A 44 13.42 -5.92 -1.58
C PRO A 44 14.45 -6.55 -2.51
N GLU A 45 14.13 -7.75 -3.00
CA GLU A 45 14.94 -8.46 -3.99
C GLU A 45 14.53 -8.14 -5.43
N ILE A 46 13.50 -7.33 -5.60
CA ILE A 46 13.02 -6.88 -6.92
C ILE A 46 13.29 -5.39 -7.09
N THR A 47 13.37 -4.92 -8.33
CA THR A 47 13.56 -3.50 -8.62
C THR A 47 12.27 -2.71 -8.32
N LYS A 48 12.41 -1.40 -8.15
CA LYS A 48 11.23 -0.52 -7.99
C LYS A 48 10.30 -0.59 -9.20
N GLN A 49 10.87 -0.71 -10.39
CA GLN A 49 10.09 -0.84 -11.63
C GLN A 49 9.28 -2.14 -11.63
N ASP A 50 9.88 -3.26 -11.25
CA ASP A 50 9.18 -4.54 -11.15
C ASP A 50 8.11 -4.51 -10.08
N PHE A 51 8.38 -3.84 -8.96
CA PHE A 51 7.41 -3.64 -7.89
C PHE A 51 6.17 -2.88 -8.38
N TRP A 52 6.40 -1.80 -9.13
CA TRP A 52 5.31 -1.04 -9.76
C TRP A 52 4.53 -1.90 -10.77
N GLN A 53 5.23 -2.71 -11.56
CA GLN A 53 4.58 -3.60 -12.53
C GLN A 53 3.70 -4.65 -11.82
N LEU A 54 4.16 -5.19 -10.70
CA LEU A 54 3.35 -6.08 -9.87
C LEU A 54 2.06 -5.38 -9.40
N TYR A 55 2.16 -4.12 -9.02
CA TYR A 55 0.99 -3.34 -8.62
C TYR A 55 0.00 -3.17 -9.78
N MET A 56 0.48 -2.82 -10.97
CA MET A 56 -0.37 -2.70 -12.15
C MET A 56 -1.04 -4.03 -12.53
N ASN A 57 -0.30 -5.11 -12.43
CA ASN A 57 -0.84 -6.47 -12.64
C ASN A 57 -1.92 -6.81 -11.62
N HIS A 58 -1.71 -6.44 -10.36
CA HIS A 58 -2.70 -6.63 -9.31
C HIS A 58 -4.03 -5.94 -9.64
N ILE A 59 -3.99 -4.68 -10.08
CA ILE A 59 -5.19 -3.94 -10.48
C ILE A 59 -5.91 -4.68 -11.60
N GLN A 60 -5.18 -5.11 -12.61
CA GLN A 60 -5.76 -5.82 -13.77
C GLN A 60 -6.43 -7.12 -13.34
N ILE A 61 -5.75 -7.93 -12.55
CA ILE A 61 -6.28 -9.21 -12.06
C ILE A 61 -7.55 -8.98 -11.23
N MET A 62 -7.53 -8.01 -10.34
CA MET A 62 -8.68 -7.71 -9.48
C MET A 62 -9.85 -7.14 -10.28
N LYS A 63 -9.58 -6.35 -11.31
CA LYS A 63 -10.64 -5.84 -12.20
C LYS A 63 -11.28 -6.94 -13.01
N GLU A 64 -10.52 -7.94 -13.43
CA GLU A 64 -11.07 -9.12 -14.13
C GLU A 64 -11.96 -9.95 -13.20
N LYS A 65 -11.55 -10.12 -11.95
CA LYS A 65 -12.34 -10.86 -10.94
C LYS A 65 -13.57 -10.08 -10.47
N PHE A 66 -13.47 -8.78 -10.38
CA PHE A 66 -14.51 -7.87 -9.89
C PHE A 66 -14.74 -6.73 -10.89
N PRO A 67 -15.42 -7.03 -12.03
CA PRO A 67 -15.50 -6.07 -13.16
C PRO A 67 -16.21 -4.75 -12.84
N LYS A 68 -17.04 -4.73 -11.81
CA LYS A 68 -17.77 -3.51 -11.42
C LYS A 68 -16.94 -2.58 -10.52
N THR A 69 -15.73 -2.97 -10.18
CA THR A 69 -14.82 -2.21 -9.33
C THR A 69 -13.72 -1.57 -10.14
N SER A 70 -12.92 -0.72 -9.50
CA SER A 70 -11.73 -0.12 -10.10
C SER A 70 -10.55 -1.09 -10.21
N GLY A 71 -10.64 -2.27 -9.58
CA GLY A 71 -9.53 -3.21 -9.45
C GLY A 71 -8.59 -2.88 -8.29
N ARG A 72 -8.77 -1.74 -7.63
CA ARG A 72 -7.96 -1.32 -6.48
C ARG A 72 -8.52 -1.95 -5.22
N ILE A 73 -8.27 -3.23 -5.08
CA ILE A 73 -8.93 -4.10 -4.08
C ILE A 73 -7.87 -4.74 -3.21
N CYS A 74 -8.09 -4.66 -1.90
CA CYS A 74 -7.28 -5.37 -0.91
C CYS A 74 -7.32 -6.88 -1.16
N SER A 75 -6.17 -7.51 -1.30
CA SER A 75 -6.06 -8.95 -1.54
C SER A 75 -6.62 -9.77 -0.37
N TYR A 76 -6.69 -9.20 0.81
CA TYR A 76 -7.17 -9.90 2.00
C TYR A 76 -8.67 -9.75 2.23
N CYS A 77 -9.16 -8.53 2.43
CA CYS A 77 -10.58 -8.33 2.73
C CYS A 77 -11.46 -8.13 1.49
N LEU A 78 -10.88 -7.99 0.31
CA LEU A 78 -11.56 -7.79 -0.97
C LEU A 78 -12.36 -6.49 -1.07
N LYS A 79 -12.09 -5.52 -0.22
CA LYS A 79 -12.66 -4.17 -0.30
C LYS A 79 -11.74 -3.24 -1.08
N GLU A 80 -12.30 -2.22 -1.70
CA GLU A 80 -11.50 -1.19 -2.35
C GLU A 80 -10.70 -0.41 -1.31
N TYR A 81 -9.40 -0.25 -1.56
CA TYR A 81 -8.56 0.60 -0.73
C TYR A 81 -8.56 2.05 -1.25
N SER A 82 -8.12 2.96 -0.40
CA SER A 82 -8.10 4.39 -0.66
C SER A 82 -6.67 4.94 -0.63
N PHE A 83 -6.51 6.21 -0.99
CA PHE A 83 -5.25 6.93 -0.97
C PHE A 83 -5.43 8.26 -0.24
N MET A 84 -6.08 8.22 0.90
CA MET A 84 -6.42 9.42 1.66
C MET A 84 -5.22 9.94 2.42
N ARG A 85 -5.15 11.27 2.56
CA ARG A 85 -4.13 11.89 3.39
C ARG A 85 -4.35 11.46 4.86
N ARG A 86 -3.24 11.14 5.54
CA ARG A 86 -3.30 10.79 6.96
C ARG A 86 -3.83 11.94 7.78
N LEU A 87 -4.72 11.64 8.72
CA LEU A 87 -5.23 12.60 9.68
C LEU A 87 -4.17 12.86 10.75
N GLY A 88 -3.95 14.15 11.11
CA GLY A 88 -3.03 14.52 12.18
C GLY A 88 -1.56 14.21 11.91
N THR A 89 -1.14 14.11 10.66
CA THR A 89 0.24 13.78 10.29
C THR A 89 1.23 14.91 10.45
N ARG A 90 0.77 16.11 10.76
CA ARG A 90 1.62 17.27 10.98
C ARG A 90 1.57 17.66 12.43
N GLY A 91 2.74 17.78 13.07
CA GLY A 91 2.87 18.28 14.41
C GLY A 91 3.65 17.38 15.33
N LYS A 92 4.03 17.94 16.47
CA LYS A 92 4.73 17.23 17.54
C LYS A 92 3.85 16.10 18.06
N GLY A 93 4.43 14.95 18.32
CA GLY A 93 3.74 13.81 18.92
C GLY A 93 3.08 12.85 17.93
N TYR A 94 3.24 13.08 16.62
CA TYR A 94 2.81 12.08 15.65
C TYR A 94 3.64 10.81 15.82
N THR A 95 2.98 9.73 16.15
CA THR A 95 3.60 8.41 16.26
C THR A 95 3.03 7.51 15.17
N GLY A 96 3.90 6.88 14.40
CA GLY A 96 3.67 6.14 13.17
C GLY A 96 2.26 5.63 12.84
N GLN A 97 1.57 5.03 13.79
CA GLN A 97 0.23 4.47 13.53
C GLN A 97 -0.92 5.44 13.79
N LYS A 98 -0.68 6.45 14.60
CA LYS A 98 -1.71 7.44 14.93
C LYS A 98 -2.03 8.29 13.70
N GLY A 99 -3.29 8.39 13.35
CA GLY A 99 -3.73 9.11 12.17
C GLY A 99 -3.67 8.32 10.86
N GLN A 100 -3.26 7.06 10.87
CA GLN A 100 -3.35 6.21 9.69
C GLN A 100 -4.79 5.90 9.33
N VAL A 101 -5.11 6.05 8.04
CA VAL A 101 -6.43 5.68 7.51
C VAL A 101 -6.45 4.19 7.22
N GLN A 102 -7.30 3.45 7.93
CA GLN A 102 -7.34 1.98 7.87
C GLN A 102 -7.68 1.43 6.49
N THR A 103 -8.42 2.19 5.69
CA THR A 103 -8.79 1.78 4.33
C THR A 103 -7.71 2.07 3.30
N ASN A 104 -6.66 2.80 3.67
CA ASN A 104 -5.61 3.18 2.73
C ASN A 104 -4.82 1.98 2.23
N PHE A 105 -4.28 2.14 1.04
CA PHE A 105 -3.36 1.21 0.40
C PHE A 105 -2.14 0.94 1.30
N SER A 106 -1.73 -0.32 1.34
CA SER A 106 -0.52 -0.78 2.02
C SER A 106 0.10 -1.95 1.27
N ILE A 107 1.36 -2.19 1.53
CA ILE A 107 2.11 -3.30 0.94
C ILE A 107 2.57 -4.22 2.06
N ASP A 108 2.26 -5.50 1.92
CA ASP A 108 2.60 -6.52 2.91
C ASP A 108 3.52 -7.59 2.31
N ARG A 109 4.28 -8.24 3.17
CA ARG A 109 4.98 -9.48 2.85
C ARG A 109 4.07 -10.64 3.24
N TYR A 110 3.68 -11.46 2.30
CA TYR A 110 2.80 -12.60 2.56
C TYR A 110 3.35 -13.49 3.68
N ASP A 111 4.61 -13.89 3.56
CA ASP A 111 5.36 -14.54 4.62
C ASP A 111 6.30 -13.52 5.25
N SER A 112 6.05 -13.14 6.49
CA SER A 112 6.81 -12.11 7.19
C SER A 112 8.26 -12.51 7.51
N ARG A 113 8.61 -13.78 7.33
CA ARG A 113 9.97 -14.28 7.47
C ARG A 113 10.84 -14.02 6.23
N LEU A 114 10.22 -13.67 5.11
CA LEU A 114 10.89 -13.43 3.83
C LEU A 114 10.76 -11.96 3.43
N THR A 115 11.70 -11.50 2.61
CA THR A 115 11.66 -10.13 2.09
C THR A 115 10.65 -9.96 0.94
N TYR A 116 10.56 -8.75 0.40
CA TYR A 116 9.75 -8.44 -0.76
C TYR A 116 10.36 -9.05 -2.02
N LYS A 117 9.67 -9.98 -2.63
CA LYS A 117 10.05 -10.65 -3.88
C LYS A 117 8.77 -11.04 -4.63
N TYR A 118 8.89 -11.50 -5.89
CA TYR A 118 7.75 -11.69 -6.79
C TYR A 118 6.56 -12.44 -6.18
N ASN A 119 6.81 -13.49 -5.43
CA ASN A 119 5.74 -14.31 -4.85
C ASN A 119 5.47 -14.02 -3.37
N ASN A 120 5.99 -12.91 -2.85
CA ASN A 120 5.84 -12.54 -1.44
C ASN A 120 5.36 -11.11 -1.23
N VAL A 121 4.89 -10.44 -2.27
CA VAL A 121 4.34 -9.08 -2.20
C VAL A 121 2.82 -9.16 -2.27
N VAL A 122 2.15 -8.51 -1.34
CA VAL A 122 0.69 -8.42 -1.31
C VAL A 122 0.28 -6.97 -1.21
N PHE A 123 -0.65 -6.55 -2.08
CA PHE A 123 -1.25 -5.23 -2.04
C PHE A 123 -2.57 -5.31 -1.27
N CYS A 124 -2.66 -4.57 -0.19
CA CYS A 124 -3.74 -4.70 0.78
C CYS A 124 -4.10 -3.33 1.36
N CYS A 125 -5.03 -3.30 2.30
CA CYS A 125 -5.30 -2.10 3.08
C CYS A 125 -4.50 -2.10 4.39
N VAL A 126 -4.32 -0.91 4.95
CA VAL A 126 -3.60 -0.70 6.22
C VAL A 126 -4.22 -1.55 7.34
N GLY A 127 -5.55 -1.58 7.41
CA GLY A 127 -6.25 -2.34 8.44
C GLY A 127 -5.93 -3.83 8.43
N CYS A 128 -5.93 -4.45 7.25
CA CYS A 128 -5.56 -5.87 7.12
C CYS A 128 -4.10 -6.10 7.44
N ASN A 129 -3.20 -5.22 6.95
CA ASN A 129 -1.78 -5.33 7.23
C ASN A 129 -1.48 -5.25 8.74
N GLN A 130 -2.14 -4.34 9.44
CA GLN A 130 -1.98 -4.21 10.89
C GLN A 130 -2.54 -5.43 11.66
N ARG A 131 -3.68 -5.98 11.23
CA ARG A 131 -4.24 -7.17 11.86
C ARG A 131 -3.38 -8.41 11.62
N LYS A 132 -2.78 -8.52 10.45
CA LYS A 132 -1.92 -9.66 10.11
C LYS A 132 -0.66 -9.71 10.97
N ARG A 133 0.02 -8.58 11.15
CA ARG A 133 1.30 -8.50 11.86
C ARG A 133 2.28 -9.57 11.36
N ASP A 134 2.82 -10.37 12.28
CA ASP A 134 3.78 -11.44 11.99
C ASP A 134 3.13 -12.82 11.91
N SER A 135 1.81 -12.89 11.73
CA SER A 135 1.10 -14.16 11.60
C SER A 135 1.69 -14.96 10.44
N ASN A 136 1.82 -16.27 10.64
CA ASN A 136 2.26 -17.14 9.55
C ASN A 136 1.15 -17.26 8.48
N PRO A 137 1.52 -17.63 7.23
CA PRO A 137 0.55 -17.68 6.14
C PRO A 137 -0.66 -18.56 6.38
N ASN A 138 -0.49 -19.71 7.03
CA ASN A 138 -1.58 -20.64 7.29
C ASN A 138 -2.60 -20.05 8.26
N ASP A 139 -2.15 -19.49 9.38
CA ASP A 139 -3.02 -18.87 10.38
C ASP A 139 -3.72 -17.65 9.81
N TRP A 140 -3.01 -16.82 9.04
CA TRP A 140 -3.58 -15.65 8.42
C TRP A 140 -4.63 -16.00 7.36
N ASN A 141 -4.35 -16.96 6.52
CA ASN A 141 -5.32 -17.44 5.51
C ASN A 141 -6.59 -17.97 6.17
N ASN A 142 -6.45 -18.70 7.26
CA ASN A 142 -7.58 -19.23 8.02
C ASN A 142 -8.41 -18.09 8.62
N TYR A 143 -7.75 -17.10 9.20
CA TYR A 143 -8.41 -15.91 9.75
C TYR A 143 -9.19 -15.16 8.67
N ILE A 144 -8.59 -14.95 7.50
CA ILE A 144 -9.23 -14.25 6.37
C ILE A 144 -10.42 -15.04 5.84
N ARG A 145 -10.29 -16.36 5.71
CA ARG A 145 -11.39 -17.23 5.25
C ARG A 145 -12.59 -17.13 6.18
N VAL A 146 -12.39 -17.28 7.47
CA VAL A 146 -13.44 -17.16 8.47
C VAL A 146 -14.03 -15.75 8.48
N GLY A 147 -13.18 -14.72 8.40
CA GLY A 147 -13.62 -13.34 8.38
C GLY A 147 -14.53 -13.02 7.19
N ARG A 148 -14.23 -13.56 6.01
CA ARG A 148 -15.09 -13.40 4.83
C ARG A 148 -16.45 -14.07 4.99
N GLU A 149 -16.47 -15.23 5.59
CA GLU A 149 -17.71 -16.00 5.84
C GLU A 149 -18.65 -15.24 6.78
N ILE A 150 -18.13 -14.53 7.78
CA ILE A 150 -18.93 -13.81 8.78
C ILE A 150 -19.04 -12.30 8.50
N GLY A 151 -18.69 -11.85 7.28
CA GLY A 151 -18.76 -10.43 6.91
C GLY A 151 -17.60 -9.59 7.43
N TYR A 152 -16.44 -10.17 7.60
CA TYR A 152 -15.22 -9.49 8.02
C TYR A 152 -14.96 -8.25 7.17
N GLY A 153 -14.71 -7.11 7.83
CA GLY A 153 -14.42 -5.87 7.15
C GLY A 153 -15.64 -5.14 6.56
N THR A 154 -16.84 -5.65 6.77
CA THR A 154 -18.06 -4.94 6.35
C THR A 154 -18.40 -3.77 7.25
#